data_0d4e81eea1b3d6db061529df561b6a84
#
_entry.id   0d4e81eea1b3d6db061529df561b6a84
#
_cell.length_a   1.000
_cell.length_b   1.000
_cell.length_c   1.000
_cell.angle_alpha   90.00
_cell.angle_beta   90.00
_cell.angle_gamma   90.00
#
_symmetry.space_group_name_H-M   'P 1'
#
loop_
_entity.id
_entity.type
_entity.pdbx_description
1 polymer ?
#
loop_
_entity_poly.entity_id
_entity_poly.type
_entity_poly.pdbx_seq_one_letter_code
_entity_poly.pdbx_strand_id
1 'polypeptide(L)'
;WSSDVCSSDLPEIPQEEGLVLTPKADWQGGRQVVRFKEIPQEERADFVRRHPLYGRVICRCETITEGEIVAAMSREIPPVSIDGVKRRVGTGMGRCQGGFCGPRVLEILARERGRDPLSIQEDGAGSKLLTGESKGGCQDA
;
A
#
# COMPACT_ATOMS: atom_id res chain seq x y z
N TRP A 1 -10.37 -23.24 10.22
CA TRP A 1 -11.04 -22.28 9.34
C TRP A 1 -11.25 -23.00 8.01
N SER A 2 -12.48 -23.46 7.79
CA SER A 2 -12.88 -24.04 6.53
C SER A 2 -12.98 -22.91 5.49
N SER A 3 -12.35 -23.13 4.35
CA SER A 3 -12.32 -22.18 3.22
C SER A 3 -13.67 -22.07 2.48
N ASP A 4 -14.71 -22.70 2.99
CA ASP A 4 -15.99 -22.85 2.29
C ASP A 4 -17.05 -21.76 2.62
N VAL A 5 -16.64 -20.73 3.39
CA VAL A 5 -17.59 -19.70 3.90
C VAL A 5 -17.84 -18.55 2.91
N CYS A 6 -17.18 -18.50 1.77
CA CYS A 6 -17.18 -17.27 0.97
C CYS A 6 -18.16 -17.19 -0.21
N SER A 7 -18.83 -18.26 -0.58
CA SER A 7 -19.69 -18.19 -1.79
C SER A 7 -21.18 -18.40 -1.55
N SER A 8 -21.57 -18.95 -0.40
CA SER A 8 -22.98 -19.26 -0.09
C SER A 8 -23.69 -18.24 0.81
N ASP A 9 -22.95 -17.36 1.47
CA ASP A 9 -23.50 -16.43 2.46
C ASP A 9 -23.63 -14.99 1.97
N LEU A 10 -23.36 -14.73 0.70
CA LEU A 10 -23.76 -13.47 0.09
C LEU A 10 -25.27 -13.53 -0.11
N PRO A 11 -26.06 -12.64 0.53
CA PRO A 11 -27.47 -12.56 0.27
C PRO A 11 -27.65 -12.41 -1.25
N GLU A 12 -28.42 -13.31 -1.86
CA GLU A 12 -28.84 -13.13 -3.24
C GLU A 12 -29.46 -11.74 -3.33
N ILE A 13 -28.88 -10.88 -4.18
CA ILE A 13 -29.45 -9.55 -4.41
C ILE A 13 -30.86 -9.80 -4.89
N PRO A 14 -31.91 -9.36 -4.15
CA PRO A 14 -33.30 -9.64 -4.53
C PRO A 14 -33.52 -9.11 -5.95
N GLN A 15 -33.83 -9.99 -6.87
CA GLN A 15 -34.20 -9.62 -8.26
C GLN A 15 -35.45 -8.74 -8.31
N GLU A 16 -36.13 -8.58 -7.16
CA GLU A 16 -37.36 -7.82 -7.01
C GLU A 16 -37.20 -6.30 -7.09
N GLU A 17 -35.97 -5.76 -7.02
CA GLU A 17 -35.72 -4.30 -7.07
C GLU A 17 -35.47 -3.76 -8.49
N GLY A 18 -35.67 -4.54 -9.54
CA GLY A 18 -35.56 -4.07 -10.92
C GLY A 18 -34.18 -3.58 -11.33
N LEU A 19 -33.15 -3.87 -10.55
CA LEU A 19 -31.76 -3.56 -10.85
C LEU A 19 -31.22 -4.50 -11.95
N VAL A 20 -31.24 -4.03 -13.18
CA VAL A 20 -30.61 -4.74 -14.30
C VAL A 20 -29.11 -4.40 -14.25
N LEU A 21 -28.31 -5.32 -13.73
CA LEU A 21 -26.86 -5.23 -13.77
C LEU A 21 -26.38 -5.54 -15.18
N THR A 22 -26.03 -4.51 -15.95
CA THR A 22 -25.38 -4.66 -17.24
C THR A 22 -23.86 -4.63 -17.04
N PRO A 23 -23.13 -5.71 -17.40
CA PRO A 23 -21.65 -5.67 -17.39
C PRO A 23 -21.16 -4.52 -18.29
N LYS A 24 -20.19 -3.74 -17.82
CA LYS A 24 -19.50 -2.78 -18.70
C LYS A 24 -18.76 -3.55 -19.77
N ALA A 25 -19.06 -3.26 -21.04
CA ALA A 25 -18.46 -3.94 -22.19
C ALA A 25 -16.94 -3.81 -22.27
N ASP A 26 -16.39 -2.74 -21.67
CA ASP A 26 -14.97 -2.38 -21.64
C ASP A 26 -14.29 -2.68 -20.28
N TRP A 27 -14.99 -3.40 -19.39
CA TRP A 27 -14.39 -3.77 -18.11
C TRP A 27 -13.31 -4.83 -18.28
N GLN A 28 -12.06 -4.43 -18.19
CA GLN A 28 -10.92 -5.32 -18.14
C GLN A 28 -10.69 -5.69 -16.67
N GLY A 29 -11.09 -6.92 -16.31
CA GLY A 29 -10.98 -7.42 -14.97
C GLY A 29 -9.55 -7.44 -14.43
N GLY A 30 -9.40 -7.05 -13.17
CA GLY A 30 -8.15 -7.16 -12.45
C GLY A 30 -7.15 -6.01 -12.72
N ARG A 31 -6.68 -5.41 -11.65
CA ARG A 31 -5.59 -4.43 -11.73
C ARG A 31 -4.29 -5.18 -12.00
N GLN A 32 -3.56 -4.76 -13.01
CA GLN A 32 -2.18 -5.17 -13.25
C GLN A 32 -1.29 -4.58 -12.13
N VAL A 33 -1.10 -5.33 -11.05
CA VAL A 33 -0.19 -4.94 -9.97
C VAL A 33 1.11 -5.67 -10.17
N VAL A 34 2.18 -4.93 -10.46
CA VAL A 34 3.51 -5.51 -10.54
C VAL A 34 3.98 -5.86 -9.13
N ARG A 35 4.24 -7.15 -8.90
CA ARG A 35 4.85 -7.66 -7.68
C ARG A 35 6.30 -8.04 -7.97
N PHE A 36 7.24 -7.28 -7.41
CA PHE A 36 8.68 -7.50 -7.68
C PHE A 36 9.14 -8.93 -7.34
N LYS A 37 8.61 -9.51 -6.27
CA LYS A 37 8.92 -10.88 -5.86
C LYS A 37 8.49 -11.95 -6.88
N GLU A 38 7.51 -11.66 -7.72
CA GLU A 38 6.96 -12.55 -8.73
C GLU A 38 7.72 -12.48 -10.07
N ILE A 39 8.56 -11.45 -10.25
CA ILE A 39 9.40 -11.29 -11.45
C ILE A 39 10.51 -12.35 -11.43
N PRO A 40 10.71 -13.10 -12.54
CA PRO A 40 11.80 -14.04 -12.67
C PRO A 40 13.16 -13.40 -12.39
N GLN A 41 14.06 -14.12 -11.73
CA GLN A 41 15.34 -13.57 -11.26
C GLN A 41 16.19 -13.01 -12.41
N GLU A 42 16.18 -13.66 -13.57
CA GLU A 42 16.88 -13.24 -14.78
C GLU A 42 16.37 -11.90 -15.33
N GLU A 43 15.09 -11.58 -15.16
CA GLU A 43 14.47 -10.35 -15.67
C GLU A 43 14.57 -9.17 -14.70
N ARG A 44 14.86 -9.42 -13.42
CA ARG A 44 14.87 -8.39 -12.37
C ARG A 44 15.86 -7.26 -12.66
N ALA A 45 17.06 -7.61 -13.15
CA ALA A 45 18.09 -6.62 -13.45
C ALA A 45 17.65 -5.66 -14.55
N ASP A 46 17.03 -6.16 -15.61
CA ASP A 46 16.52 -5.35 -16.72
C ASP A 46 15.29 -4.54 -16.30
N PHE A 47 14.43 -5.13 -15.48
CA PHE A 47 13.27 -4.45 -14.93
C PHE A 47 13.69 -3.26 -14.04
N VAL A 48 14.67 -3.46 -13.14
CA VAL A 48 15.20 -2.39 -12.28
C VAL A 48 15.89 -1.29 -13.08
N ARG A 49 16.61 -1.62 -14.17
CA ARG A 49 17.18 -0.59 -15.05
C ARG A 49 16.12 0.33 -15.64
N ARG A 50 14.97 -0.23 -16.03
CA ARG A 50 13.83 0.54 -16.58
C ARG A 50 13.02 1.25 -15.49
N HIS A 51 12.97 0.68 -14.30
CA HIS A 51 12.18 1.16 -13.16
C HIS A 51 13.02 1.19 -11.88
N PRO A 52 13.89 2.21 -11.67
CA PRO A 52 14.89 2.24 -10.60
C PRO A 52 14.32 2.11 -9.19
N LEU A 53 13.10 2.61 -8.95
CA LEU A 53 12.45 2.51 -7.63
C LEU A 53 12.17 1.07 -7.19
N TYR A 54 12.06 0.13 -8.13
CA TYR A 54 11.92 -1.30 -7.83
C TYR A 54 13.23 -1.95 -7.37
N GLY A 55 14.36 -1.29 -7.53
CA GLY A 55 15.65 -1.72 -6.97
C GLY A 55 15.80 -1.48 -5.47
N ARG A 56 14.90 -0.72 -4.85
CA ARG A 56 14.93 -0.39 -3.43
C ARG A 56 13.94 -1.23 -2.64
N VAL A 57 14.42 -2.27 -1.97
CA VAL A 57 13.58 -3.09 -1.08
C VAL A 57 13.36 -2.35 0.23
N ILE A 58 12.12 -2.00 0.52
CA ILE A 58 11.69 -1.29 1.73
C ILE A 58 11.28 -2.30 2.82
N CYS A 59 10.39 -3.24 2.49
CA CYS A 59 10.00 -4.30 3.40
C CYS A 59 10.73 -5.59 3.06
N ARG A 60 11.73 -5.96 3.87
CA ARG A 60 12.53 -7.17 3.63
C ARG A 60 11.77 -8.47 3.89
N CYS A 61 10.84 -8.48 4.85
CA CYS A 61 10.06 -9.66 5.19
C CYS A 61 9.15 -10.10 4.04
N GLU A 62 8.57 -9.13 3.33
CA GLU A 62 7.62 -9.36 2.23
C GLU A 62 8.21 -9.05 0.86
N THR A 63 9.48 -8.62 0.80
CA THR A 63 10.17 -8.22 -0.43
C THR A 63 9.39 -7.14 -1.21
N ILE A 64 8.86 -6.15 -0.48
CA ILE A 64 8.16 -5.01 -1.09
C ILE A 64 9.14 -3.90 -1.39
N THR A 65 9.09 -3.39 -2.60
CA THR A 65 9.97 -2.34 -3.10
C THR A 65 9.33 -0.95 -3.01
N GLU A 66 10.16 0.10 -3.09
CA GLU A 66 9.68 1.48 -3.15
C GLU A 66 8.77 1.70 -4.37
N GLY A 67 9.10 1.08 -5.52
CA GLY A 67 8.29 1.17 -6.73
C GLY A 67 6.86 0.65 -6.55
N GLU A 68 6.66 -0.44 -5.81
CA GLU A 68 5.34 -0.96 -5.49
C GLU A 68 4.53 -0.01 -4.60
N ILE A 69 5.21 0.62 -3.63
CA ILE A 69 4.58 1.59 -2.73
C ILE A 69 4.14 2.83 -3.52
N VAL A 70 5.04 3.40 -4.33
CA VAL A 70 4.76 4.56 -5.17
C VAL A 70 3.66 4.26 -6.19
N ALA A 71 3.67 3.09 -6.81
CA ALA A 71 2.61 2.65 -7.71
C ALA A 71 1.24 2.56 -7.01
N ALA A 72 1.22 2.23 -5.70
CA ALA A 72 -0.02 2.27 -4.93
C ALA A 72 -0.54 3.69 -4.68
N MET A 73 0.36 4.69 -4.62
CA MET A 73 -0.02 6.11 -4.46
C MET A 73 -0.66 6.69 -5.71
N SER A 74 -0.35 6.14 -6.89
CA SER A 74 -0.87 6.61 -8.20
C SER A 74 -2.24 6.03 -8.54
N ARG A 75 -2.88 5.26 -7.65
CA ARG A 75 -4.20 4.68 -7.88
C ARG A 75 -5.30 5.72 -7.70
N GLU A 76 -6.49 5.46 -8.27
CA GLU A 76 -7.69 6.31 -8.12
C GLU A 76 -8.04 6.58 -6.65
N ILE A 77 -7.88 5.57 -5.79
CA ILE A 77 -8.02 5.69 -4.33
C ILE A 77 -6.66 5.44 -3.69
N PRO A 78 -5.80 6.47 -3.60
CA PRO A 78 -4.47 6.33 -3.03
C PRO A 78 -4.55 6.15 -1.51
N PRO A 79 -3.57 5.46 -0.90
CA PRO A 79 -3.49 5.37 0.55
C PRO A 79 -3.17 6.73 1.17
N VAL A 80 -3.76 7.01 2.32
CA VAL A 80 -3.56 8.26 3.09
C VAL A 80 -2.91 8.00 4.46
N SER A 81 -2.77 6.73 4.83
CA SER A 81 -2.22 6.27 6.11
C SER A 81 -1.25 5.11 5.90
N ILE A 82 -0.47 4.79 6.91
CA ILE A 82 0.47 3.66 6.88
C ILE A 82 -0.29 2.34 6.66
N ASP A 83 -1.37 2.16 7.39
CA ASP A 83 -2.21 0.96 7.26
C ASP A 83 -2.91 0.90 5.90
N GLY A 84 -3.22 2.06 5.33
CA GLY A 84 -3.69 2.16 3.95
C GLY A 84 -2.66 1.65 2.93
N VAL A 85 -1.37 1.89 3.15
CA VAL A 85 -0.27 1.30 2.34
C VAL A 85 -0.18 -0.19 2.58
N LYS A 86 -0.17 -0.62 3.84
CA LYS A 86 -0.12 -2.02 4.26
C LYS A 86 -1.20 -2.85 3.56
N ARG A 87 -2.45 -2.39 3.57
CA ARG A 87 -3.59 -3.08 2.92
C ARG A 87 -3.46 -3.18 1.39
N ARG A 88 -2.64 -2.34 0.74
CA ARG A 88 -2.48 -2.32 -0.72
C ARG A 88 -1.29 -3.10 -1.23
N VAL A 89 -0.17 -3.06 -0.50
CA VAL A 89 1.09 -3.67 -0.95
C VAL A 89 1.63 -4.72 0.01
N GLY A 90 1.16 -4.77 1.26
CA GLY A 90 1.56 -5.77 2.25
C GLY A 90 2.78 -5.38 3.09
N THR A 91 3.19 -4.10 3.11
CA THR A 91 4.23 -3.64 4.03
C THR A 91 3.82 -3.85 5.48
N GLY A 92 4.74 -4.28 6.34
CA GLY A 92 4.44 -4.50 7.76
C GLY A 92 3.68 -5.79 8.09
N MET A 93 3.34 -6.62 7.12
CA MET A 93 2.63 -7.90 7.34
C MET A 93 3.56 -9.02 7.81
N GLY A 94 4.86 -8.87 7.63
CA GLY A 94 5.85 -9.87 7.97
C GLY A 94 6.19 -9.91 9.47
N ARG A 95 7.20 -10.71 9.83
CA ARG A 95 7.56 -11.02 11.23
C ARG A 95 7.89 -9.79 12.09
N CYS A 96 8.44 -8.72 11.50
CA CYS A 96 8.80 -7.51 12.24
C CYS A 96 7.63 -6.54 12.47
N GLN A 97 6.45 -6.82 11.90
CA GLN A 97 5.23 -6.01 12.03
C GLN A 97 5.47 -4.50 11.82
N GLY A 98 6.24 -4.16 10.77
CA GLY A 98 6.54 -2.76 10.42
C GLY A 98 7.72 -2.15 11.15
N GLY A 99 8.34 -2.83 12.14
CA GLY A 99 9.41 -2.26 12.96
C GLY A 99 10.62 -1.71 12.17
N PHE A 100 10.92 -2.28 11.00
CA PHE A 100 12.00 -1.79 10.13
C PHE A 100 11.49 -0.97 8.96
N CYS A 101 10.40 -1.38 8.34
CA CYS A 101 9.90 -0.69 7.14
C CYS A 101 8.99 0.51 7.47
N GLY A 102 8.37 0.56 8.66
CA GLY A 102 7.44 1.62 9.05
C GLY A 102 7.98 3.03 8.84
N PRO A 103 9.16 3.39 9.36
CA PRO A 103 9.74 4.72 9.15
C PRO A 103 9.94 5.06 7.68
N ARG A 104 10.39 4.09 6.87
CA ARG A 104 10.59 4.29 5.43
C ARG A 104 9.28 4.43 4.67
N VAL A 105 8.26 3.66 5.04
CA VAL A 105 6.92 3.79 4.46
C VAL A 105 6.33 5.16 4.77
N LEU A 106 6.53 5.65 6.01
CA LEU A 106 6.12 6.99 6.43
C LEU A 106 6.78 8.08 5.59
N GLU A 107 8.12 8.01 5.42
CA GLU A 107 8.87 8.97 4.59
C GLU A 107 8.35 8.99 3.14
N ILE A 108 8.14 7.81 2.54
CA ILE A 108 7.63 7.69 1.17
C ILE A 108 6.21 8.27 1.10
N LEU A 109 5.33 7.90 2.03
CA LEU A 109 3.96 8.38 2.06
C LEU A 109 3.89 9.91 2.22
N ALA A 110 4.72 10.48 3.12
CA ALA A 110 4.81 11.92 3.32
C ALA A 110 5.28 12.63 2.04
N ARG A 111 6.34 12.11 1.42
CA ARG A 111 6.91 12.64 0.17
C ARG A 111 5.89 12.64 -0.97
N GLU A 112 5.30 11.48 -1.25
CA GLU A 112 4.35 11.31 -2.37
C GLU A 112 3.04 12.10 -2.17
N ARG A 113 2.66 12.34 -0.92
CA ARG A 113 1.47 13.13 -0.57
C ARG A 113 1.76 14.61 -0.37
N GLY A 114 3.04 15.03 -0.39
CA GLY A 114 3.44 16.40 -0.09
C GLY A 114 3.02 16.85 1.30
N ARG A 115 3.05 15.95 2.30
CA ARG A 115 2.61 16.21 3.67
C ARG A 115 3.78 16.12 4.64
N ASP A 116 3.66 16.87 5.74
CA ASP A 116 4.58 16.75 6.86
C ASP A 116 4.49 15.33 7.46
N PRO A 117 5.63 14.62 7.68
CA PRO A 117 5.68 13.34 8.36
C PRO A 117 4.94 13.31 9.70
N LEU A 118 4.94 14.40 10.46
CA LEU A 118 4.20 14.55 11.73
C LEU A 118 2.69 14.52 11.54
N SER A 119 2.20 14.78 10.33
CA SER A 119 0.77 14.76 10.01
C SER A 119 0.26 13.39 9.56
N ILE A 120 1.18 12.45 9.27
CA ILE A 120 0.82 11.10 8.83
C ILE A 120 0.29 10.28 10.00
N GLN A 121 -0.76 9.55 9.74
CA GLN A 121 -1.44 8.70 10.71
C GLN A 121 -1.20 7.21 10.40
N GLU A 122 -1.27 6.39 11.44
CA GLU A 122 -1.22 4.94 11.27
C GLU A 122 -2.46 4.44 10.52
N ASP A 123 -3.64 4.83 10.99
CA ASP A 123 -4.91 4.45 10.36
C ASP A 123 -5.92 5.60 10.45
N GLY A 124 -6.68 5.68 11.55
CA GLY A 124 -7.73 6.67 11.75
C GLY A 124 -7.26 7.98 12.40
N ALA A 125 -8.19 8.90 12.57
CA ALA A 125 -7.95 10.19 13.18
C ALA A 125 -7.33 10.07 14.57
N GLY A 126 -6.24 10.79 14.80
CA GLY A 126 -5.53 10.80 16.09
C GLY A 126 -4.46 9.72 16.27
N SER A 127 -4.36 8.73 15.38
CA SER A 127 -3.34 7.66 15.42
C SER A 127 -1.99 8.11 14.86
N LYS A 128 -1.37 9.13 15.44
CA LYS A 128 -0.08 9.65 14.99
C LYS A 128 1.05 8.69 15.33
N LEU A 129 1.93 8.41 14.36
CA LEU A 129 3.17 7.68 14.61
C LEU A 129 4.24 8.54 15.26
N LEU A 130 4.32 9.79 14.85
CA LEU A 130 5.27 10.76 15.38
C LEU A 130 4.51 11.79 16.21
N THR A 131 4.99 12.05 17.41
CA THR A 131 4.39 13.03 18.34
C THR A 131 5.11 14.37 18.30
N GLY A 132 6.31 14.44 17.75
CA GLY A 132 7.12 15.63 17.63
C GLY A 132 8.54 15.31 17.20
N GLU A 133 9.35 16.34 17.02
CA GLU A 133 10.77 16.21 16.72
C GLU A 133 11.54 15.84 17.99
N SER A 134 12.47 14.88 17.91
CA SER A 134 13.25 14.41 19.06
C SER A 134 14.34 15.39 19.50
N LYS A 135 14.79 16.23 18.56
CA LYS A 135 15.67 17.38 18.84
C LYS A 135 14.87 18.60 18.43
N GLY A 136 14.21 19.23 19.41
CA GLY A 136 13.63 20.55 19.22
C GLY A 136 14.70 21.45 18.59
N GLY A 137 14.38 22.10 17.48
CA GLY A 137 15.30 23.05 16.88
C GLY A 137 15.84 23.97 17.97
N CYS A 138 17.14 24.17 17.99
CA CYS A 138 17.68 25.31 18.73
C CYS A 138 16.92 26.52 18.23
N GLN A 139 15.97 26.99 19.00
CA GLN A 139 15.51 28.36 18.87
C GLN A 139 16.72 29.15 19.34
N ASP A 140 17.44 29.69 18.37
CA ASP A 140 18.47 30.66 18.62
C ASP A 140 17.82 31.79 19.41
N ALA A 141 18.25 31.91 20.69
CA ALA A 141 17.89 32.99 21.58
C ALA A 141 18.63 34.27 21.15
#